data_059efbf816cad6fe71d361983da4ed1b
#
_entry.id   059efbf816cad6fe71d361983da4ed1b
#
_cell.length_a   1.000
_cell.length_b   1.000
_cell.length_c   1.000
_cell.angle_alpha   90.00
_cell.angle_beta   90.00
_cell.angle_gamma   90.00
#
_symmetry.space_group_name_H-M   'P 1'
#
loop_
_entity.id
_entity.type
_entity.pdbx_description
1 polymer ?
#
loop_
_entity_poly.entity_id
_entity_poly.type
_entity_poly.pdbx_seq_one_letter_code
_entity_poly.pdbx_strand_id
1 'polypeptide(L)'
;MDLQLPKSEYPRVVIVGGGFGGIELAKRLKNKPFQVVMLDKHNYHTFQPLLYQVATGGLEADSIAFPLRKIFKGQKNLIFRVTKVTEVNAAENCLQTDIGRINYDYLVIATGSTSNFFGNKEIEANSMPMKSIPEALDLRSLILQNFEKSLIEKDADKKSALLNFVVVGGGPTGVETSGAIAELKKHVIPNDYPEMDLSKVNIYLVENSPELLGVMSPQAQKKAKDFLTDMGVQVMNETRVLGYDGHTLTLQDKPAILSSTVIWSAGVKGEVLAGLDKAEVVRGGRLKTDTQNLIVGYQNVYAIGDVAAIIDEETPNGHPGVAPAAIQQGHHLAKNLLNIKENKPLEKFKYFDKGSMATVGRNKAVVDIGKIRFQGVFAWFTWMFVHLMTLVGFRNKIIVFVNWLWSYFSYDRGTRLIIRTFAKDRSVDYREEVPSEVH
;
A
#
# COMPACT_ATOMS: atom_id res chain seq x y z
N MET A 1 -3.04 -29.67 13.53
CA MET A 1 -4.39 -29.57 14.14
C MET A 1 -5.29 -28.85 13.14
N ASP A 2 -6.51 -29.35 12.89
CA ASP A 2 -7.44 -28.67 11.98
C ASP A 2 -8.12 -27.50 12.69
N LEU A 3 -8.22 -26.37 12.01
CA LEU A 3 -8.96 -25.23 12.53
C LEU A 3 -10.45 -25.62 12.62
N GLN A 4 -11.00 -25.53 13.84
CA GLN A 4 -12.42 -25.82 14.05
C GLN A 4 -13.29 -24.72 13.44
N LEU A 5 -13.92 -25.05 12.31
CA LEU A 5 -14.92 -24.21 11.65
C LEU A 5 -16.30 -24.88 11.76
N PRO A 6 -17.39 -24.12 11.85
CA PRO A 6 -18.74 -24.67 11.78
C PRO A 6 -18.94 -25.52 10.52
N LYS A 7 -19.63 -26.64 10.64
CA LYS A 7 -20.05 -27.43 9.48
C LYS A 7 -21.00 -26.61 8.61
N SER A 8 -20.92 -26.81 7.31
CA SER A 8 -21.77 -26.13 6.34
C SER A 8 -22.17 -27.11 5.23
N GLU A 9 -23.40 -27.03 4.76
CA GLU A 9 -23.88 -27.74 3.56
C GLU A 9 -23.44 -27.03 2.27
N TYR A 10 -22.97 -25.79 2.39
CA TYR A 10 -22.52 -25.00 1.25
C TYR A 10 -21.00 -25.12 1.06
N PRO A 11 -20.52 -25.06 -0.19
CA PRO A 11 -19.09 -25.08 -0.48
C PRO A 11 -18.38 -23.93 0.21
N ARG A 12 -17.14 -24.19 0.64
CA ARG A 12 -16.30 -23.25 1.35
C ARG A 12 -15.41 -22.47 0.40
N VAL A 13 -15.57 -21.15 0.42
CA VAL A 13 -14.67 -20.18 -0.25
C VAL A 13 -13.72 -19.62 0.80
N VAL A 14 -12.43 -19.94 0.70
CA VAL A 14 -11.40 -19.38 1.56
C VAL A 14 -10.74 -18.21 0.82
N ILE A 15 -10.76 -17.02 1.43
CA ILE A 15 -10.18 -15.78 0.89
C ILE A 15 -8.97 -15.42 1.77
N VAL A 16 -7.78 -15.36 1.18
CA VAL A 16 -6.55 -14.96 1.88
C VAL A 16 -6.24 -13.51 1.54
N GLY A 17 -6.47 -12.62 2.50
CA GLY A 17 -6.24 -11.18 2.39
C GLY A 17 -7.52 -10.34 2.46
N GLY A 18 -7.57 -9.44 3.45
CA GLY A 18 -8.63 -8.45 3.70
C GLY A 18 -8.37 -7.09 3.03
N GLY A 19 -7.71 -7.10 1.85
CA GLY A 19 -7.53 -5.94 1.00
C GLY A 19 -8.79 -5.58 0.20
N PHE A 20 -8.65 -4.66 -0.74
CA PHE A 20 -9.78 -4.16 -1.55
C PHE A 20 -10.53 -5.30 -2.30
N GLY A 21 -9.79 -6.19 -2.97
CA GLY A 21 -10.40 -7.30 -3.72
C GLY A 21 -11.06 -8.33 -2.82
N GLY A 22 -10.39 -8.77 -1.76
CA GLY A 22 -10.91 -9.76 -0.82
C GLY A 22 -12.17 -9.28 -0.10
N ILE A 23 -12.21 -8.02 0.36
CA ILE A 23 -13.38 -7.41 0.99
C ILE A 23 -14.56 -7.33 0.01
N GLU A 24 -14.32 -6.89 -1.23
CA GLU A 24 -15.39 -6.79 -2.23
C GLU A 24 -15.97 -8.17 -2.55
N LEU A 25 -15.12 -9.17 -2.79
CA LEU A 25 -15.54 -10.55 -3.00
C LEU A 25 -16.39 -11.05 -1.83
N ALA A 26 -15.89 -10.92 -0.61
CA ALA A 26 -16.59 -11.38 0.59
C ALA A 26 -17.96 -10.70 0.76
N LYS A 27 -18.05 -9.39 0.52
CA LYS A 27 -19.32 -8.65 0.55
C LYS A 27 -20.31 -9.13 -0.51
N ARG A 28 -19.84 -9.40 -1.73
CA ARG A 28 -20.71 -9.89 -2.83
C ARG A 28 -21.24 -11.30 -2.59
N LEU A 29 -20.53 -12.10 -1.80
CA LEU A 29 -20.97 -13.43 -1.37
C LEU A 29 -21.87 -13.40 -0.13
N LYS A 30 -22.22 -12.22 0.41
CA LYS A 30 -23.17 -12.09 1.54
C LYS A 30 -24.53 -12.71 1.17
N ASN A 31 -25.05 -13.57 2.07
CA ASN A 31 -26.31 -14.28 1.90
C ASN A 31 -26.36 -15.18 0.63
N LYS A 32 -25.22 -15.52 0.06
CA LYS A 32 -25.12 -16.48 -1.03
C LYS A 32 -24.83 -17.88 -0.47
N PRO A 33 -25.13 -18.96 -1.23
CA PRO A 33 -24.97 -20.33 -0.77
C PRO A 33 -23.51 -20.79 -0.76
N PHE A 34 -22.70 -20.09 0.00
CA PHE A 34 -21.28 -20.35 0.28
C PHE A 34 -21.00 -20.15 1.77
N GLN A 35 -20.13 -20.97 2.33
CA GLN A 35 -19.43 -20.65 3.57
C GLN A 35 -18.18 -19.85 3.21
N VAL A 36 -18.13 -18.58 3.58
CA VAL A 36 -16.97 -17.71 3.31
C VAL A 36 -16.05 -17.69 4.52
N VAL A 37 -14.78 -18.03 4.35
CA VAL A 37 -13.74 -17.91 5.39
C VAL A 37 -12.72 -16.89 4.91
N MET A 38 -12.60 -15.79 5.62
CA MET A 38 -11.58 -14.78 5.34
C MET A 38 -10.44 -14.89 6.34
N LEU A 39 -9.22 -14.97 5.82
CA LEU A 39 -7.96 -15.01 6.58
C LEU A 39 -7.16 -13.76 6.29
N ASP A 40 -6.67 -13.08 7.31
CA ASP A 40 -5.73 -11.97 7.17
C ASP A 40 -4.78 -11.92 8.36
N LYS A 41 -3.53 -11.51 8.13
CA LYS A 41 -2.53 -11.32 9.17
C LYS A 41 -2.85 -10.14 10.10
N HIS A 42 -3.74 -9.23 9.67
CA HIS A 42 -4.23 -8.09 10.42
C HIS A 42 -5.74 -8.19 10.67
N ASN A 43 -6.21 -7.58 11.74
CA ASN A 43 -7.65 -7.53 12.05
C ASN A 43 -8.36 -6.32 11.40
N TYR A 44 -7.65 -5.57 10.56
CA TYR A 44 -8.13 -4.34 9.93
C TYR A 44 -7.79 -4.27 8.44
N HIS A 45 -8.61 -3.55 7.71
CA HIS A 45 -8.34 -3.10 6.35
C HIS A 45 -7.62 -1.76 6.39
N THR A 46 -6.61 -1.57 5.56
CA THR A 46 -5.88 -0.30 5.42
C THR A 46 -6.27 0.38 4.11
N PHE A 47 -6.65 1.65 4.18
CA PHE A 47 -6.83 2.48 3.00
C PHE A 47 -5.48 3.06 2.57
N GLN A 48 -4.70 2.25 1.84
CA GLN A 48 -3.31 2.52 1.46
C GLN A 48 -3.06 3.88 0.78
N PRO A 49 -3.97 4.43 -0.06
CA PRO A 49 -3.73 5.73 -0.70
C PRO A 49 -3.46 6.90 0.25
N LEU A 50 -3.82 6.77 1.53
CA LEU A 50 -3.58 7.82 2.54
C LEU A 50 -2.47 7.49 3.54
N LEU A 51 -1.68 6.43 3.31
CA LEU A 51 -0.56 6.06 4.20
C LEU A 51 0.49 7.16 4.32
N TYR A 52 0.79 7.88 3.24
CA TYR A 52 1.75 8.97 3.26
C TYR A 52 1.33 10.10 4.23
N GLN A 53 0.02 10.34 4.41
CA GLN A 53 -0.47 11.33 5.37
C GLN A 53 -0.25 10.86 6.82
N VAL A 54 -0.37 9.57 7.09
CA VAL A 54 -0.01 9.02 8.41
C VAL A 54 1.50 9.14 8.64
N ALA A 55 2.30 8.81 7.65
CA ALA A 55 3.78 8.89 7.73
C ALA A 55 4.31 10.32 7.91
N THR A 56 3.54 11.33 7.53
CA THR A 56 3.92 12.75 7.65
C THR A 56 3.09 13.52 8.70
N GLY A 57 2.37 12.80 9.58
CA GLY A 57 1.60 13.40 10.67
C GLY A 57 0.34 14.16 10.25
N GLY A 58 -0.15 13.95 9.03
CA GLY A 58 -1.37 14.60 8.51
C GLY A 58 -2.68 13.92 8.90
N LEU A 59 -2.63 12.61 9.22
CA LEU A 59 -3.78 11.81 9.68
C LEU A 59 -3.36 10.83 10.77
N GLU A 60 -4.30 10.46 11.62
CA GLU A 60 -4.18 9.35 12.55
C GLU A 60 -4.27 8.02 11.81
N ALA A 61 -3.55 7.00 12.32
CA ALA A 61 -3.52 5.68 11.72
C ALA A 61 -4.91 5.00 11.68
N ASP A 62 -5.73 5.19 12.72
CA ASP A 62 -7.07 4.63 12.81
C ASP A 62 -8.09 5.34 11.90
N SER A 63 -7.78 6.53 11.39
CA SER A 63 -8.59 7.23 10.38
C SER A 63 -8.62 6.51 9.04
N ILE A 64 -7.55 5.77 8.70
CA ILE A 64 -7.41 5.01 7.45
C ILE A 64 -7.47 3.49 7.64
N ALA A 65 -7.58 3.03 8.90
CA ALA A 65 -7.76 1.63 9.26
C ALA A 65 -9.21 1.33 9.65
N PHE A 66 -9.73 0.19 9.19
CA PHE A 66 -11.08 -0.20 9.54
C PHE A 66 -11.16 -1.67 9.95
N PRO A 67 -11.70 -2.00 11.15
CA PRO A 67 -11.74 -3.38 11.63
C PRO A 67 -12.54 -4.29 10.71
N LEU A 68 -11.94 -5.39 10.24
CA LEU A 68 -12.57 -6.34 9.31
C LEU A 68 -13.85 -6.93 9.90
N ARG A 69 -13.88 -7.27 11.19
CA ARG A 69 -15.11 -7.74 11.85
C ARG A 69 -16.25 -6.73 11.80
N LYS A 70 -15.93 -5.43 11.79
CA LYS A 70 -16.96 -4.37 11.68
C LYS A 70 -17.46 -4.23 10.24
N ILE A 71 -16.57 -4.44 9.24
CA ILE A 71 -16.97 -4.46 7.82
C ILE A 71 -18.01 -5.54 7.56
N PHE A 72 -17.84 -6.73 8.16
CA PHE A 72 -18.69 -7.90 7.92
C PHE A 72 -19.77 -8.10 8.99
N LYS A 73 -20.03 -7.09 9.83
CA LYS A 73 -21.09 -7.14 10.84
C LYS A 73 -22.44 -7.53 10.20
N GLY A 74 -23.07 -8.59 10.71
CA GLY A 74 -24.34 -9.10 10.21
C GLY A 74 -24.26 -9.97 8.94
N GLN A 75 -23.07 -10.33 8.48
CA GLN A 75 -22.89 -11.34 7.43
C GLN A 75 -22.76 -12.72 8.06
N LYS A 76 -23.87 -13.47 8.10
CA LYS A 76 -23.96 -14.75 8.82
C LYS A 76 -23.13 -15.88 8.20
N ASN A 77 -22.92 -15.84 6.89
CA ASN A 77 -22.18 -16.87 6.15
C ASN A 77 -20.68 -16.60 6.06
N LEU A 78 -20.14 -15.61 6.83
CA LEU A 78 -18.72 -15.29 6.82
C LEU A 78 -18.08 -15.52 8.19
N ILE A 79 -16.93 -16.19 8.17
CA ILE A 79 -16.06 -16.41 9.31
C ILE A 79 -14.74 -15.68 9.04
N PHE A 80 -14.33 -14.80 9.94
CA PHE A 80 -13.04 -14.11 9.85
C PHE A 80 -12.07 -14.66 10.90
N ARG A 81 -10.83 -14.93 10.50
CA ARG A 81 -9.72 -15.30 11.39
C ARG A 81 -8.50 -14.42 11.13
N VAL A 82 -7.89 -13.94 12.19
CA VAL A 82 -6.57 -13.31 12.14
C VAL A 82 -5.56 -14.44 12.17
N THR A 83 -4.83 -14.63 11.07
CA THR A 83 -3.85 -15.69 10.93
C THR A 83 -2.96 -15.44 9.72
N LYS A 84 -1.73 -15.94 9.77
CA LYS A 84 -0.81 -15.97 8.64
C LYS A 84 -0.93 -17.32 7.94
N VAL A 85 -1.24 -17.28 6.66
CA VAL A 85 -1.14 -18.47 5.80
C VAL A 85 0.34 -18.68 5.47
N THR A 86 0.84 -19.87 5.77
CA THR A 86 2.24 -20.24 5.54
C THR A 86 2.44 -21.00 4.24
N GLU A 87 1.45 -21.84 3.85
CA GLU A 87 1.57 -22.68 2.66
C GLU A 87 0.21 -23.08 2.11
N VAL A 88 0.14 -23.30 0.80
CA VAL A 88 -1.00 -23.88 0.08
C VAL A 88 -0.68 -25.32 -0.28
N ASN A 89 -1.45 -26.28 0.19
CA ASN A 89 -1.43 -27.65 -0.31
C ASN A 89 -2.61 -27.85 -1.28
N ALA A 90 -2.38 -27.52 -2.54
CA ALA A 90 -3.43 -27.59 -3.56
C ALA A 90 -3.86 -29.03 -3.92
N ALA A 91 -2.99 -30.03 -3.70
CA ALA A 91 -3.33 -31.45 -3.95
C ALA A 91 -4.40 -31.94 -2.98
N GLU A 92 -4.41 -31.45 -1.76
CA GLU A 92 -5.35 -31.81 -0.71
C GLU A 92 -6.44 -30.74 -0.49
N ASN A 93 -6.48 -29.69 -1.31
CA ASN A 93 -7.38 -28.53 -1.16
C ASN A 93 -7.35 -27.94 0.26
N CYS A 94 -6.18 -27.69 0.80
CA CYS A 94 -6.02 -27.13 2.13
C CYS A 94 -4.92 -26.07 2.22
N LEU A 95 -5.01 -25.25 3.26
CA LEU A 95 -4.03 -24.26 3.66
C LEU A 95 -3.41 -24.64 5.00
N GLN A 96 -2.10 -24.39 5.14
CA GLN A 96 -1.44 -24.34 6.43
C GLN A 96 -1.40 -22.90 6.94
N THR A 97 -1.69 -22.73 8.22
CA THR A 97 -1.67 -21.44 8.90
C THR A 97 -0.94 -21.58 10.24
N ASP A 98 -0.57 -20.45 10.84
CA ASP A 98 0.01 -20.41 12.20
C ASP A 98 -0.93 -20.88 13.31
N ILE A 99 -2.24 -20.99 13.04
CA ILE A 99 -3.27 -21.46 13.99
C ILE A 99 -3.91 -22.81 13.62
N GLY A 100 -3.44 -23.47 12.54
CA GLY A 100 -3.93 -24.78 12.11
C GLY A 100 -4.24 -24.85 10.62
N ARG A 101 -4.76 -26.01 10.21
CA ARG A 101 -5.06 -26.34 8.82
C ARG A 101 -6.52 -26.00 8.48
N ILE A 102 -6.75 -25.52 7.25
CA ILE A 102 -8.08 -25.18 6.73
C ILE A 102 -8.28 -25.82 5.35
N ASN A 103 -9.35 -26.59 5.18
CA ASN A 103 -9.77 -27.13 3.89
C ASN A 103 -10.66 -26.13 3.15
N TYR A 104 -10.61 -26.14 1.81
CA TYR A 104 -11.42 -25.29 0.95
C TYR A 104 -12.00 -26.08 -0.24
N ASP A 105 -13.13 -25.61 -0.75
CA ASP A 105 -13.62 -25.99 -2.08
C ASP A 105 -13.12 -25.01 -3.14
N TYR A 106 -13.05 -23.72 -2.80
CA TYR A 106 -12.48 -22.66 -3.62
C TYR A 106 -11.51 -21.82 -2.79
N LEU A 107 -10.33 -21.61 -3.31
CA LEU A 107 -9.31 -20.75 -2.70
C LEU A 107 -9.14 -19.47 -3.52
N VAL A 108 -9.11 -18.32 -2.85
CA VAL A 108 -8.85 -17.02 -3.48
C VAL A 108 -7.68 -16.34 -2.81
N ILE A 109 -6.60 -16.19 -3.57
CA ILE A 109 -5.39 -15.44 -3.15
C ILE A 109 -5.65 -13.96 -3.42
N ALA A 110 -5.78 -13.17 -2.35
CA ALA A 110 -6.02 -11.73 -2.40
C ALA A 110 -5.00 -10.98 -1.51
N THR A 111 -3.80 -11.53 -1.39
CA THR A 111 -2.70 -11.08 -0.53
C THR A 111 -2.16 -9.70 -0.91
N GLY A 112 -2.42 -9.25 -2.14
CA GLY A 112 -1.98 -7.95 -2.63
C GLY A 112 -0.49 -7.94 -2.98
N SER A 113 0.20 -6.86 -2.60
CA SER A 113 1.60 -6.63 -2.95
C SER A 113 2.41 -6.12 -1.76
N THR A 114 3.70 -6.39 -1.79
CA THR A 114 4.72 -5.88 -0.87
C THR A 114 5.75 -5.03 -1.61
N SER A 115 6.61 -4.32 -0.88
CA SER A 115 7.70 -3.53 -1.48
C SER A 115 8.67 -4.42 -2.24
N ASN A 116 9.12 -3.95 -3.40
CA ASN A 116 10.10 -4.64 -4.22
C ASN A 116 11.46 -3.92 -4.12
N PHE A 117 12.43 -4.57 -3.54
CA PHE A 117 13.80 -4.08 -3.42
C PHE A 117 14.71 -4.61 -4.53
N PHE A 118 14.13 -5.24 -5.56
CA PHE A 118 14.85 -5.80 -6.72
C PHE A 118 16.02 -6.72 -6.35
N GLY A 119 15.90 -7.44 -5.24
CA GLY A 119 16.92 -8.36 -4.73
C GLY A 119 18.07 -7.70 -3.96
N ASN A 120 18.07 -6.37 -3.82
CA ASN A 120 19.10 -5.67 -3.06
C ASN A 120 18.81 -5.74 -1.55
N LYS A 121 19.52 -6.64 -0.87
CA LYS A 121 19.38 -6.90 0.57
C LYS A 121 19.81 -5.71 1.44
N GLU A 122 20.79 -4.94 0.99
CA GLU A 122 21.27 -3.76 1.70
C GLU A 122 20.21 -2.66 1.72
N ILE A 123 19.60 -2.35 0.58
CA ILE A 123 18.48 -1.42 0.49
C ILE A 123 17.29 -1.92 1.32
N GLU A 124 16.95 -3.21 1.24
CA GLU A 124 15.86 -3.82 2.01
C GLU A 124 16.06 -3.68 3.52
N ALA A 125 17.29 -3.88 3.99
CA ALA A 125 17.60 -3.78 5.42
C ALA A 125 17.64 -2.34 5.94
N ASN A 126 17.99 -1.37 5.09
CA ASN A 126 18.32 -0.01 5.54
C ASN A 126 17.28 1.06 5.16
N SER A 127 16.46 0.84 4.13
CA SER A 127 15.45 1.83 3.72
C SER A 127 14.11 1.62 4.43
N MET A 128 13.25 2.63 4.34
CA MET A 128 11.91 2.64 4.92
C MET A 128 10.87 2.33 3.84
N PRO A 129 10.26 1.14 3.85
CA PRO A 129 9.08 0.88 3.00
C PRO A 129 7.85 1.63 3.53
N MET A 130 6.82 1.76 2.69
CA MET A 130 5.56 2.41 3.07
C MET A 130 4.35 1.69 2.43
N LYS A 131 4.07 0.48 2.91
CA LYS A 131 2.95 -0.37 2.47
C LYS A 131 1.96 -0.71 3.58
N SER A 132 2.36 -0.50 4.84
CA SER A 132 1.55 -0.83 6.02
C SER A 132 1.51 0.32 7.02
N ILE A 133 0.52 0.28 7.93
CA ILE A 133 0.39 1.26 9.02
C ILE A 133 1.61 1.25 9.95
N PRO A 134 2.14 0.09 10.41
CA PRO A 134 3.35 0.08 11.21
C PRO A 134 4.53 0.79 10.52
N GLU A 135 4.75 0.55 9.23
CA GLU A 135 5.82 1.20 8.46
C GLU A 135 5.61 2.72 8.36
N ALA A 136 4.37 3.18 8.15
CA ALA A 136 4.06 4.60 8.12
C ALA A 136 4.29 5.28 9.48
N LEU A 137 3.96 4.61 10.60
CA LEU A 137 4.21 5.09 11.94
C LEU A 137 5.71 5.12 12.28
N ASP A 138 6.45 4.10 11.86
CA ASP A 138 7.90 4.03 12.01
C ASP A 138 8.58 5.15 11.23
N LEU A 139 8.17 5.39 9.99
CA LEU A 139 8.67 6.50 9.17
C LEU A 139 8.38 7.86 9.82
N ARG A 140 7.16 8.06 10.35
CA ARG A 140 6.82 9.27 11.09
C ARG A 140 7.74 9.49 12.29
N SER A 141 7.94 8.43 13.07
CA SER A 141 8.83 8.49 14.23
C SER A 141 10.27 8.81 13.82
N LEU A 142 10.78 8.19 12.75
CA LEU A 142 12.13 8.42 12.24
C LEU A 142 12.32 9.88 11.76
N ILE A 143 11.36 10.41 11.00
CA ILE A 143 11.40 11.80 10.53
C ILE A 143 11.51 12.78 11.72
N LEU A 144 10.66 12.62 12.72
CA LEU A 144 10.66 13.48 13.90
C LEU A 144 11.93 13.31 14.73
N GLN A 145 12.39 12.08 14.96
CA GLN A 145 13.63 11.82 15.68
C GLN A 145 14.85 12.43 14.99
N ASN A 146 14.88 12.47 13.66
CA ASN A 146 15.97 13.06 12.93
C ASN A 146 15.99 14.58 13.08
N PHE A 147 14.84 15.24 13.15
CA PHE A 147 14.80 16.67 13.50
C PHE A 147 15.34 16.90 14.93
N GLU A 148 14.85 16.16 15.93
CA GLU A 148 15.34 16.28 17.31
C GLU A 148 16.87 16.04 17.41
N LYS A 149 17.39 14.99 16.81
CA LYS A 149 18.81 14.66 16.82
C LYS A 149 19.64 15.72 16.11
N SER A 150 19.13 16.33 15.04
CA SER A 150 19.85 17.34 14.27
C SER A 150 20.15 18.63 15.06
N LEU A 151 19.34 18.93 16.09
CA LEU A 151 19.55 20.11 16.94
C LEU A 151 20.82 19.99 17.80
N ILE A 152 21.16 18.78 18.22
CA ILE A 152 22.28 18.50 19.12
C ILE A 152 23.50 17.91 18.41
N GLU A 153 23.36 17.48 17.14
CA GLU A 153 24.47 16.92 16.37
C GLU A 153 25.49 18.01 15.98
N LYS A 154 26.76 17.75 16.27
CA LYS A 154 27.88 18.67 16.03
C LYS A 154 28.66 18.34 14.76
N ASP A 155 28.64 17.06 14.37
CA ASP A 155 29.29 16.62 13.13
C ASP A 155 28.47 17.07 11.92
N ALA A 156 29.09 17.79 11.00
CA ALA A 156 28.42 18.40 9.86
C ALA A 156 27.81 17.37 8.90
N ASP A 157 28.51 16.26 8.65
CA ASP A 157 28.07 15.22 7.74
C ASP A 157 26.92 14.42 8.35
N LYS A 158 27.00 14.07 9.64
CA LYS A 158 25.92 13.42 10.37
C LYS A 158 24.69 14.32 10.45
N LYS A 159 24.87 15.61 10.74
CA LYS A 159 23.78 16.59 10.75
C LYS A 159 23.12 16.70 9.37
N SER A 160 23.92 16.76 8.30
CA SER A 160 23.42 16.74 6.92
C SER A 160 22.62 15.48 6.64
N ALA A 161 23.12 14.30 7.03
CA ALA A 161 22.43 13.03 6.85
C ALA A 161 21.06 12.98 7.58
N LEU A 162 20.94 13.58 8.76
CA LEU A 162 19.70 13.68 9.51
C LEU A 162 18.67 14.60 8.83
N LEU A 163 19.11 15.63 8.11
CA LEU A 163 18.26 16.64 7.47
C LEU A 163 18.00 16.39 5.98
N ASN A 164 18.59 15.35 5.40
CA ASN A 164 18.36 14.93 4.03
C ASN A 164 17.33 13.81 4.00
N PHE A 165 16.17 14.06 3.41
CA PHE A 165 15.09 13.11 3.20
C PHE A 165 15.08 12.67 1.75
N VAL A 166 15.27 11.38 1.48
CA VAL A 166 15.30 10.86 0.11
C VAL A 166 14.13 9.94 -0.12
N VAL A 167 13.31 10.23 -1.12
CA VAL A 167 12.23 9.38 -1.60
C VAL A 167 12.66 8.72 -2.90
N VAL A 168 12.64 7.40 -2.98
CA VAL A 168 13.05 6.65 -4.17
C VAL A 168 11.81 6.09 -4.84
N GLY A 169 11.58 6.47 -6.11
CA GLY A 169 10.43 6.09 -6.93
C GLY A 169 9.47 7.26 -7.18
N GLY A 170 9.32 7.64 -8.45
CA GLY A 170 8.51 8.77 -8.93
C GLY A 170 7.05 8.42 -9.24
N GLY A 171 6.53 7.30 -8.76
CA GLY A 171 5.10 6.96 -8.82
C GLY A 171 4.25 7.83 -7.87
N PRO A 172 2.90 7.61 -7.83
CA PRO A 172 2.00 8.39 -6.97
C PRO A 172 2.45 8.48 -5.52
N THR A 173 2.82 7.34 -4.91
CA THR A 173 3.29 7.28 -3.51
C THR A 173 4.51 8.17 -3.27
N GLY A 174 5.51 8.15 -4.17
CA GLY A 174 6.71 8.96 -4.01
C GLY A 174 6.44 10.45 -4.20
N VAL A 175 5.64 10.82 -5.18
CA VAL A 175 5.21 12.20 -5.44
C VAL A 175 4.45 12.77 -4.24
N GLU A 176 3.45 12.03 -3.73
CA GLU A 176 2.62 12.40 -2.58
C GLU A 176 3.45 12.52 -1.29
N THR A 177 4.36 11.57 -1.06
CA THR A 177 5.24 11.58 0.12
C THR A 177 6.22 12.76 0.08
N SER A 178 6.86 13.00 -1.07
CA SER A 178 7.79 14.12 -1.23
C SER A 178 7.12 15.47 -1.03
N GLY A 179 5.93 15.64 -1.60
CA GLY A 179 5.13 16.84 -1.40
C GLY A 179 4.69 17.03 0.05
N ALA A 180 4.28 15.95 0.72
CA ALA A 180 3.87 16.02 2.13
C ALA A 180 5.05 16.35 3.08
N ILE A 181 6.27 15.85 2.80
CA ILE A 181 7.47 16.24 3.56
C ILE A 181 7.83 17.71 3.28
N ALA A 182 7.66 18.18 2.03
CA ALA A 182 7.90 19.58 1.68
C ALA A 182 6.92 20.53 2.40
N GLU A 183 5.64 20.13 2.53
CA GLU A 183 4.66 20.88 3.35
C GLU A 183 5.03 20.89 4.84
N LEU A 184 5.51 19.74 5.37
CA LEU A 184 5.99 19.63 6.75
C LEU A 184 7.15 20.64 6.96
N LYS A 185 8.15 20.62 6.07
CA LYS A 185 9.28 21.57 6.11
C LYS A 185 8.81 23.02 6.11
N LYS A 186 7.87 23.38 5.24
CA LYS A 186 7.44 24.76 5.02
C LYS A 186 6.54 25.33 6.13
N HIS A 187 5.63 24.51 6.66
CA HIS A 187 4.54 25.01 7.50
C HIS A 187 4.57 24.53 8.94
N VAL A 188 5.27 23.43 9.23
CA VAL A 188 5.25 22.80 10.56
C VAL A 188 6.58 23.02 11.27
N ILE A 189 7.69 22.67 10.63
CA ILE A 189 9.02 22.73 11.24
C ILE A 189 9.41 24.13 11.74
N PRO A 190 9.07 25.26 11.06
CA PRO A 190 9.38 26.60 11.57
C PRO A 190 8.73 26.92 12.93
N ASN A 191 7.59 26.31 13.21
CA ASN A 191 6.86 26.52 14.47
C ASN A 191 7.34 25.60 15.58
N ASP A 192 7.65 24.33 15.22
CA ASP A 192 8.05 23.30 16.20
C ASP A 192 9.55 23.42 16.55
N TYR A 193 10.40 23.89 15.60
CA TYR A 193 11.84 23.99 15.73
C TYR A 193 12.33 25.37 15.22
N PRO A 194 12.00 26.48 15.94
CA PRO A 194 12.34 27.84 15.48
C PRO A 194 13.85 28.11 15.36
N GLU A 195 14.68 27.34 16.05
CA GLU A 195 16.14 27.41 16.01
C GLU A 195 16.76 26.66 14.81
N MET A 196 15.97 25.90 14.06
CA MET A 196 16.47 25.10 12.93
C MET A 196 16.68 25.93 11.68
N ASP A 197 17.85 25.81 11.09
CA ASP A 197 18.14 26.38 9.75
C ASP A 197 17.47 25.51 8.66
N LEU A 198 16.30 25.93 8.20
CA LEU A 198 15.53 25.24 7.18
C LEU A 198 16.24 25.14 5.83
N SER A 199 17.25 25.95 5.55
CA SER A 199 18.05 25.89 4.32
C SER A 199 18.84 24.58 4.25
N LYS A 200 19.12 23.96 5.41
CA LYS A 200 19.85 22.69 5.54
C LYS A 200 18.96 21.47 5.37
N VAL A 201 17.63 21.63 5.42
CA VAL A 201 16.67 20.52 5.22
C VAL A 201 16.48 20.31 3.72
N ASN A 202 16.89 19.18 3.20
CA ASN A 202 16.76 18.83 1.79
C ASN A 202 15.79 17.67 1.58
N ILE A 203 15.04 17.73 0.49
CA ILE A 203 14.11 16.68 0.08
C ILE A 203 14.45 16.31 -1.36
N TYR A 204 14.79 15.05 -1.56
CA TYR A 204 15.14 14.49 -2.87
C TYR A 204 14.06 13.51 -3.29
N LEU A 205 13.62 13.57 -4.55
CA LEU A 205 12.84 12.54 -5.21
C LEU A 205 13.67 11.95 -6.33
N VAL A 206 14.10 10.70 -6.16
CA VAL A 206 14.97 9.99 -7.10
C VAL A 206 14.11 9.01 -7.92
N GLU A 207 14.12 9.17 -9.25
CA GLU A 207 13.38 8.33 -10.19
C GLU A 207 14.30 7.83 -11.31
N ASN A 208 14.22 6.53 -11.59
CA ASN A 208 15.01 5.90 -12.66
C ASN A 208 14.49 6.22 -14.07
N SER A 209 13.20 6.50 -14.19
CA SER A 209 12.56 6.84 -15.46
C SER A 209 12.78 8.31 -15.82
N PRO A 210 12.62 8.69 -17.12
CA PRO A 210 12.74 10.10 -17.53
C PRO A 210 11.69 11.01 -16.88
N GLU A 211 10.52 10.47 -16.55
CA GLU A 211 9.41 11.26 -16.03
C GLU A 211 8.80 10.66 -14.76
N LEU A 212 8.26 11.54 -13.90
CA LEU A 212 7.41 11.13 -12.78
C LEU A 212 6.05 10.67 -13.28
N LEU A 213 5.33 9.89 -12.47
CA LEU A 213 3.95 9.45 -12.77
C LEU A 213 3.82 8.81 -14.15
N GLY A 214 4.74 7.91 -14.53
CA GLY A 214 4.90 7.35 -15.87
C GLY A 214 3.64 6.76 -16.53
N VAL A 215 2.57 6.48 -15.77
CA VAL A 215 1.27 5.99 -16.27
C VAL A 215 0.28 7.14 -16.59
N MET A 216 0.63 8.38 -16.24
CA MET A 216 -0.22 9.55 -16.48
C MET A 216 0.20 10.31 -17.74
N SER A 217 -0.63 11.26 -18.17
CA SER A 217 -0.35 12.06 -19.36
C SER A 217 0.92 12.93 -19.21
N PRO A 218 1.61 13.26 -20.32
CA PRO A 218 2.78 14.15 -20.28
C PRO A 218 2.50 15.50 -19.61
N GLN A 219 1.27 16.01 -19.72
CA GLN A 219 0.82 17.23 -19.06
C GLN A 219 0.78 17.06 -17.54
N ALA A 220 0.27 15.93 -17.02
CA ALA A 220 0.23 15.61 -15.60
C ALA A 220 1.63 15.39 -15.04
N GLN A 221 2.49 14.66 -15.78
CA GLN A 221 3.89 14.40 -15.43
C GLN A 221 4.67 15.70 -15.25
N LYS A 222 4.66 16.58 -16.26
CA LYS A 222 5.31 17.87 -16.20
C LYS A 222 4.80 18.71 -15.04
N LYS A 223 3.49 18.80 -14.86
CA LYS A 223 2.89 19.64 -13.82
C LYS A 223 3.18 19.14 -12.40
N ALA A 224 3.23 17.82 -12.20
CA ALA A 224 3.64 17.24 -10.93
C ALA A 224 5.09 17.59 -10.58
N LYS A 225 6.00 17.52 -11.58
CA LYS A 225 7.40 17.92 -11.42
C LYS A 225 7.52 19.41 -11.09
N ASP A 226 6.83 20.28 -11.84
CA ASP A 226 6.80 21.72 -11.58
C ASP A 226 6.34 22.01 -10.14
N PHE A 227 5.24 21.40 -9.71
CA PHE A 227 4.72 21.59 -8.34
C PHE A 227 5.71 21.15 -7.26
N LEU A 228 6.39 20.01 -7.44
CA LEU A 228 7.41 19.54 -6.48
C LEU A 228 8.60 20.50 -6.42
N THR A 229 9.08 20.94 -7.58
CA THR A 229 10.21 21.87 -7.67
C THR A 229 9.87 23.21 -7.02
N ASP A 230 8.67 23.76 -7.26
CA ASP A 230 8.16 24.98 -6.61
C ASP A 230 8.05 24.85 -5.08
N MET A 231 7.88 23.61 -4.59
CA MET A 231 7.85 23.29 -3.14
C MET A 231 9.25 23.06 -2.55
N GLY A 232 10.31 23.14 -3.38
CA GLY A 232 11.70 22.97 -2.95
C GLY A 232 12.16 21.50 -2.89
N VAL A 233 11.45 20.59 -3.57
CA VAL A 233 11.89 19.20 -3.76
C VAL A 233 12.89 19.13 -4.91
N GLN A 234 14.04 18.52 -4.68
CA GLN A 234 15.03 18.24 -5.72
C GLN A 234 14.66 16.97 -6.47
N VAL A 235 14.08 17.13 -7.67
CA VAL A 235 13.63 16.00 -8.50
C VAL A 235 14.79 15.53 -9.37
N MET A 236 15.18 14.27 -9.21
CA MET A 236 16.29 13.62 -9.89
C MET A 236 15.77 12.48 -10.78
N ASN A 237 15.32 12.82 -11.98
CA ASN A 237 14.93 11.85 -13.01
C ASN A 237 16.18 11.18 -13.62
N GLU A 238 15.98 10.05 -14.33
CA GLU A 238 17.05 9.28 -14.99
C GLU A 238 18.18 8.93 -14.00
N THR A 239 17.80 8.65 -12.75
CA THR A 239 18.76 8.43 -11.66
C THR A 239 18.48 7.09 -11.00
N ARG A 240 19.39 6.15 -11.20
CA ARG A 240 19.28 4.81 -10.59
C ARG A 240 19.98 4.78 -9.24
N VAL A 241 19.29 4.24 -8.24
CA VAL A 241 19.88 3.92 -6.94
C VAL A 241 20.61 2.58 -7.04
N LEU A 242 21.88 2.56 -6.61
CA LEU A 242 22.74 1.37 -6.63
C LEU A 242 22.80 0.66 -5.27
N GLY A 243 22.83 1.43 -4.17
CA GLY A 243 22.91 0.89 -2.81
C GLY A 243 22.54 1.93 -1.76
N TYR A 244 22.30 1.45 -0.53
CA TYR A 244 22.07 2.27 0.64
C TYR A 244 22.47 1.52 1.91
N ASP A 245 23.56 1.94 2.55
CA ASP A 245 24.13 1.30 3.74
C ASP A 245 23.49 1.78 5.07
N GLY A 246 22.50 2.69 4.95
CA GLY A 246 21.82 3.31 6.09
C GLY A 246 22.34 4.71 6.44
N HIS A 247 23.35 5.18 5.74
CA HIS A 247 23.93 6.51 5.88
C HIS A 247 24.19 7.16 4.52
N THR A 248 24.67 6.38 3.55
CA THR A 248 25.06 6.85 2.22
C THR A 248 24.21 6.20 1.15
N LEU A 249 23.48 7.01 0.40
CA LEU A 249 22.76 6.57 -0.79
C LEU A 249 23.66 6.71 -2.01
N THR A 250 24.00 5.58 -2.63
CA THR A 250 24.84 5.54 -3.83
C THR A 250 23.96 5.61 -5.08
N LEU A 251 24.27 6.56 -5.95
CA LEU A 251 23.56 6.81 -7.21
C LEU A 251 24.44 6.49 -8.40
N GLN A 252 23.84 6.08 -9.50
CA GLN A 252 24.55 5.90 -10.76
C GLN A 252 24.91 7.25 -11.37
N ASP A 253 26.19 7.42 -11.71
CA ASP A 253 26.75 8.61 -12.41
C ASP A 253 26.44 9.96 -11.74
N LYS A 254 26.14 9.95 -10.45
CA LYS A 254 25.89 11.15 -9.64
C LYS A 254 26.56 11.04 -8.28
N PRO A 255 26.84 12.17 -7.62
CA PRO A 255 27.35 12.18 -6.25
C PRO A 255 26.41 11.42 -5.30
N ALA A 256 27.00 10.71 -4.34
CA ALA A 256 26.24 10.05 -3.29
C ALA A 256 25.55 11.08 -2.39
N ILE A 257 24.42 10.69 -1.79
CA ILE A 257 23.66 11.54 -0.85
C ILE A 257 23.80 10.94 0.55
N LEU A 258 24.31 11.73 1.50
CA LEU A 258 24.25 11.37 2.91
C LEU A 258 22.81 11.55 3.40
N SER A 259 22.19 10.47 3.90
CA SER A 259 20.83 10.52 4.41
C SER A 259 20.58 9.41 5.43
N SER A 260 19.97 9.77 6.55
CA SER A 260 19.47 8.82 7.55
C SER A 260 18.03 8.36 7.28
N THR A 261 17.38 8.93 6.26
CA THR A 261 16.00 8.62 5.89
C THR A 261 15.86 8.40 4.38
N VAL A 262 15.88 7.16 3.95
CA VAL A 262 15.57 6.78 2.57
C VAL A 262 14.23 6.03 2.55
N ILE A 263 13.23 6.61 1.88
CA ILE A 263 11.87 6.08 1.75
C ILE A 263 11.78 5.33 0.42
N TRP A 264 11.51 4.02 0.49
CA TRP A 264 11.48 3.16 -0.70
C TRP A 264 10.08 3.01 -1.25
N SER A 265 9.78 3.66 -2.36
CA SER A 265 8.53 3.57 -3.12
C SER A 265 8.73 3.20 -4.60
N ALA A 266 9.92 2.68 -4.95
CA ALA A 266 10.35 2.43 -6.34
C ALA A 266 9.66 1.23 -7.02
N GLY A 267 8.85 0.47 -6.32
CA GLY A 267 8.10 -0.62 -6.91
C GLY A 267 7.49 -1.56 -5.91
N VAL A 268 6.57 -2.38 -6.42
CA VAL A 268 5.89 -3.42 -5.65
C VAL A 268 6.01 -4.77 -6.35
N LYS A 269 5.90 -5.85 -5.59
CA LYS A 269 5.78 -7.21 -6.10
C LYS A 269 4.61 -7.92 -5.45
N GLY A 270 3.97 -8.84 -6.17
CA GLY A 270 2.90 -9.68 -5.64
C GLY A 270 3.36 -10.47 -4.41
N GLU A 271 2.51 -10.56 -3.39
CA GLU A 271 2.77 -11.38 -2.19
C GLU A 271 2.24 -12.81 -2.45
N VAL A 272 3.06 -13.63 -3.13
CA VAL A 272 2.72 -15.01 -3.49
C VAL A 272 2.91 -15.94 -2.29
N LEU A 273 1.96 -16.86 -2.10
CA LEU A 273 2.04 -17.89 -1.06
C LEU A 273 2.87 -19.08 -1.52
N ALA A 274 3.59 -19.72 -0.59
CA ALA A 274 4.30 -20.97 -0.85
C ALA A 274 3.32 -22.11 -1.20
N GLY A 275 3.81 -23.16 -1.88
CA GLY A 275 3.02 -24.35 -2.25
C GLY A 275 2.16 -24.18 -3.52
N LEU A 276 2.36 -23.11 -4.28
CA LEU A 276 1.75 -22.89 -5.59
C LEU A 276 2.70 -23.23 -6.73
N ASP A 277 3.31 -24.42 -6.68
CA ASP A 277 4.43 -24.83 -7.56
C ASP A 277 4.04 -24.93 -9.05
N LYS A 278 2.75 -25.10 -9.36
CA LYS A 278 2.25 -25.13 -10.74
C LYS A 278 1.93 -23.74 -11.29
N ALA A 279 1.92 -22.71 -10.43
CA ALA A 279 1.60 -21.36 -10.85
C ALA A 279 2.77 -20.71 -11.59
N GLU A 280 2.50 -20.13 -12.75
CA GLU A 280 3.44 -19.25 -13.43
C GLU A 280 3.49 -17.88 -12.71
N VAL A 281 4.69 -17.51 -12.23
CA VAL A 281 4.94 -16.20 -11.65
C VAL A 281 5.55 -15.29 -12.72
N VAL A 282 4.83 -14.23 -13.05
CA VAL A 282 5.19 -13.30 -14.12
C VAL A 282 5.82 -12.01 -13.58
N ARG A 283 6.12 -11.07 -14.47
CA ARG A 283 6.71 -9.77 -14.12
C ARG A 283 6.00 -9.12 -12.91
N GLY A 284 6.79 -8.61 -11.98
CA GLY A 284 6.28 -8.04 -10.74
C GLY A 284 5.92 -9.06 -9.67
N GLY A 285 6.38 -10.33 -9.81
CA GLY A 285 6.11 -11.39 -8.83
C GLY A 285 4.63 -11.74 -8.71
N ARG A 286 3.85 -11.59 -9.80
CA ARG A 286 2.41 -11.83 -9.81
C ARG A 286 2.06 -13.21 -10.36
N LEU A 287 1.00 -13.80 -9.83
CA LEU A 287 0.43 -15.07 -10.30
C LEU A 287 -0.31 -14.85 -11.63
N LYS A 288 0.08 -15.58 -12.67
CA LYS A 288 -0.65 -15.58 -13.93
C LYS A 288 -2.01 -16.22 -13.79
N THR A 289 -3.04 -15.50 -14.18
CA THR A 289 -4.42 -15.99 -14.20
C THR A 289 -5.02 -15.88 -15.59
N ASP A 290 -6.05 -16.68 -15.82
CA ASP A 290 -6.92 -16.49 -16.98
C ASP A 290 -7.90 -15.31 -16.78
N THR A 291 -8.76 -15.09 -17.77
CA THR A 291 -9.77 -14.03 -17.74
C THR A 291 -10.92 -14.25 -16.75
N GLN A 292 -10.98 -15.40 -16.11
CA GLN A 292 -11.91 -15.74 -15.02
C GLN A 292 -11.27 -15.62 -13.63
N ASN A 293 -10.05 -15.11 -13.53
CA ASN A 293 -9.21 -15.03 -12.34
C ASN A 293 -8.72 -16.39 -11.81
N LEU A 294 -8.85 -17.47 -12.56
CA LEU A 294 -8.32 -18.79 -12.20
C LEU A 294 -6.80 -18.80 -12.42
N ILE A 295 -6.04 -19.26 -11.43
CA ILE A 295 -4.58 -19.41 -11.59
C ILE A 295 -4.31 -20.53 -12.57
N VAL A 296 -3.51 -20.24 -13.60
CA VAL A 296 -3.14 -21.22 -14.63
C VAL A 296 -2.47 -22.42 -13.99
N GLY A 297 -2.95 -23.63 -14.31
CA GLY A 297 -2.47 -24.90 -13.72
C GLY A 297 -3.29 -25.42 -12.53
N TYR A 298 -4.33 -24.70 -12.11
CA TYR A 298 -5.25 -25.09 -11.03
C TYR A 298 -6.70 -25.11 -11.51
N GLN A 299 -7.59 -25.79 -10.76
CA GLN A 299 -9.02 -25.89 -11.10
C GLN A 299 -9.93 -25.08 -10.17
N ASN A 300 -9.47 -24.77 -8.95
CA ASN A 300 -10.26 -24.13 -7.91
C ASN A 300 -9.46 -23.12 -7.07
N VAL A 301 -8.30 -22.68 -7.59
CA VAL A 301 -7.45 -21.68 -6.95
C VAL A 301 -7.42 -20.42 -7.82
N TYR A 302 -7.89 -19.32 -7.27
CA TYR A 302 -8.04 -18.04 -7.94
C TYR A 302 -7.10 -17.00 -7.35
N ALA A 303 -6.77 -15.96 -8.11
CA ALA A 303 -6.06 -14.79 -7.60
C ALA A 303 -6.71 -13.49 -8.07
N ILE A 304 -6.77 -12.49 -7.18
CA ILE A 304 -7.33 -11.16 -7.45
C ILE A 304 -6.49 -10.05 -6.81
N GLY A 305 -6.57 -8.85 -7.37
CA GLY A 305 -5.81 -7.68 -6.91
C GLY A 305 -4.35 -7.72 -7.36
N ASP A 306 -3.48 -7.02 -6.61
CA ASP A 306 -2.09 -6.79 -7.02
C ASP A 306 -1.25 -8.07 -7.17
N VAL A 307 -1.63 -9.16 -6.51
CA VAL A 307 -0.95 -10.47 -6.64
C VAL A 307 -1.28 -11.18 -7.95
N ALA A 308 -2.37 -10.79 -8.62
CA ALA A 308 -2.85 -11.42 -9.85
C ALA A 308 -2.38 -10.66 -11.11
N ALA A 309 -2.12 -11.41 -12.17
CA ALA A 309 -1.90 -10.87 -13.50
C ALA A 309 -2.78 -11.64 -14.52
N ILE A 310 -3.87 -11.03 -14.95
CA ILE A 310 -4.66 -11.50 -16.09
C ILE A 310 -3.88 -11.12 -17.33
N ILE A 311 -3.33 -12.12 -18.02
CA ILE A 311 -2.53 -11.92 -19.23
C ILE A 311 -3.29 -12.49 -20.42
N ASP A 312 -3.65 -11.61 -21.33
CA ASP A 312 -4.26 -11.91 -22.61
C ASP A 312 -3.69 -10.99 -23.71
N GLU A 313 -4.25 -11.07 -24.92
CA GLU A 313 -3.81 -10.25 -26.06
C GLU A 313 -4.01 -8.74 -25.80
N GLU A 314 -5.07 -8.35 -25.09
CA GLU A 314 -5.37 -6.94 -24.77
C GLU A 314 -4.51 -6.43 -23.59
N THR A 315 -4.10 -7.32 -22.69
CA THR A 315 -3.34 -6.98 -21.48
C THR A 315 -2.09 -7.85 -21.29
N PRO A 316 -1.09 -7.76 -22.19
CA PRO A 316 0.10 -8.62 -22.16
C PRO A 316 0.98 -8.43 -20.91
N ASN A 317 0.85 -7.31 -20.21
CA ASN A 317 1.54 -7.03 -18.95
C ASN A 317 0.63 -7.17 -17.71
N GLY A 318 -0.60 -7.65 -17.90
CA GLY A 318 -1.65 -7.67 -16.87
C GLY A 318 -2.19 -6.27 -16.52
N HIS A 319 -3.27 -6.24 -15.73
CA HIS A 319 -3.87 -4.98 -15.28
C HIS A 319 -2.98 -4.24 -14.27
N PRO A 320 -3.15 -2.91 -14.11
CA PRO A 320 -2.41 -2.16 -13.11
C PRO A 320 -2.78 -2.61 -11.69
N GLY A 321 -1.79 -2.62 -10.78
CA GLY A 321 -1.98 -2.91 -9.35
C GLY A 321 -2.59 -1.69 -8.63
N VAL A 322 -3.89 -1.48 -8.81
CA VAL A 322 -4.65 -0.36 -8.23
C VAL A 322 -5.93 -0.85 -7.58
N ALA A 323 -6.40 -0.15 -6.56
CA ALA A 323 -7.62 -0.50 -5.83
C ALA A 323 -8.86 -0.70 -6.73
N PRO A 324 -9.13 0.16 -7.76
CA PRO A 324 -10.25 -0.05 -8.68
C PRO A 324 -10.20 -1.40 -9.44
N ALA A 325 -9.02 -1.86 -9.85
CA ALA A 325 -8.88 -3.15 -10.53
C ALA A 325 -9.18 -4.31 -9.55
N ALA A 326 -8.61 -4.27 -8.35
CA ALA A 326 -8.85 -5.27 -7.30
C ALA A 326 -10.34 -5.39 -6.92
N ILE A 327 -11.04 -4.25 -6.77
CA ILE A 327 -12.47 -4.20 -6.48
C ILE A 327 -13.28 -4.83 -7.62
N GLN A 328 -12.98 -4.47 -8.88
CA GLN A 328 -13.67 -5.01 -10.05
C GLN A 328 -13.44 -6.52 -10.20
N GLN A 329 -12.22 -7.00 -9.96
CA GLN A 329 -11.90 -8.43 -9.96
C GLN A 329 -12.65 -9.18 -8.84
N GLY A 330 -12.74 -8.62 -7.63
CA GLY A 330 -13.51 -9.22 -6.53
C GLY A 330 -15.00 -9.34 -6.86
N HIS A 331 -15.58 -8.30 -7.47
CA HIS A 331 -16.98 -8.33 -7.94
C HIS A 331 -17.18 -9.38 -9.04
N HIS A 332 -16.32 -9.39 -10.03
CA HIS A 332 -16.37 -10.33 -11.16
C HIS A 332 -16.25 -11.79 -10.70
N LEU A 333 -15.26 -12.08 -9.84
CA LEU A 333 -15.09 -13.44 -9.32
C LEU A 333 -16.28 -13.91 -8.48
N ALA A 334 -16.91 -13.03 -7.70
CA ALA A 334 -18.13 -13.37 -6.96
C ALA A 334 -19.26 -13.82 -7.90
N LYS A 335 -19.42 -13.15 -9.06
CA LYS A 335 -20.39 -13.52 -10.08
C LYS A 335 -20.06 -14.86 -10.71
N ASN A 336 -18.79 -15.09 -11.05
CA ASN A 336 -18.35 -16.36 -11.64
C ASN A 336 -18.47 -17.54 -10.66
N LEU A 337 -18.19 -17.38 -9.38
CA LEU A 337 -18.41 -18.41 -8.38
C LEU A 337 -19.91 -18.80 -8.27
N LEU A 338 -20.80 -17.82 -8.39
CA LEU A 338 -22.26 -18.10 -8.46
C LEU A 338 -22.63 -18.83 -9.76
N ASN A 339 -22.08 -18.41 -10.89
CA ASN A 339 -22.29 -19.06 -12.18
C ASN A 339 -21.81 -20.52 -12.15
N ILE A 340 -20.64 -20.81 -11.54
CA ILE A 340 -20.16 -22.19 -11.35
C ILE A 340 -21.20 -23.02 -10.57
N LYS A 341 -21.70 -22.49 -9.45
CA LYS A 341 -22.67 -23.18 -8.63
C LYS A 341 -24.01 -23.43 -9.34
N GLU A 342 -24.39 -22.52 -10.24
CA GLU A 342 -25.63 -22.60 -11.01
C GLU A 342 -25.46 -23.28 -12.38
N ASN A 343 -24.26 -23.82 -12.68
CA ASN A 343 -23.88 -24.40 -13.98
C ASN A 343 -24.13 -23.44 -15.16
N LYS A 344 -23.88 -22.16 -14.94
CA LYS A 344 -23.97 -21.09 -15.95
C LYS A 344 -22.61 -20.80 -16.60
N PRO A 345 -22.58 -20.25 -17.82
CA PRO A 345 -21.35 -19.82 -18.47
C PRO A 345 -20.59 -18.78 -17.62
N LEU A 346 -19.27 -18.91 -17.61
CA LEU A 346 -18.39 -17.94 -16.94
C LEU A 346 -18.17 -16.71 -17.81
N GLU A 347 -18.07 -15.56 -17.16
CA GLU A 347 -17.78 -14.29 -17.82
C GLU A 347 -16.27 -14.03 -17.83
N LYS A 348 -15.80 -13.34 -18.88
CA LYS A 348 -14.43 -12.83 -18.94
C LYS A 348 -14.33 -11.50 -18.20
N PHE A 349 -13.28 -11.33 -17.41
CA PHE A 349 -12.99 -10.06 -16.75
C PHE A 349 -12.63 -8.99 -17.79
N LYS A 350 -13.23 -7.82 -17.65
CA LYS A 350 -12.88 -6.64 -18.43
C LYS A 350 -12.71 -5.47 -17.46
N TYR A 351 -11.50 -4.91 -17.43
CA TYR A 351 -11.20 -3.77 -16.56
C TYR A 351 -11.79 -2.47 -17.15
N PHE A 352 -12.51 -1.76 -16.33
CA PHE A 352 -12.96 -0.40 -16.61
C PHE A 352 -12.03 0.59 -15.91
N ASP A 353 -11.21 1.29 -16.67
CA ASP A 353 -10.30 2.29 -16.12
C ASP A 353 -11.08 3.53 -15.67
N LYS A 354 -10.96 3.83 -14.38
CA LYS A 354 -11.59 5.00 -13.74
C LYS A 354 -10.74 6.26 -13.81
N GLY A 355 -9.56 6.18 -14.41
CA GLY A 355 -8.56 7.24 -14.46
C GLY A 355 -7.55 7.18 -13.33
N SER A 356 -6.59 8.09 -13.39
CA SER A 356 -5.49 8.22 -12.45
C SER A 356 -5.44 9.62 -11.88
N MET A 357 -5.02 9.73 -10.61
CA MET A 357 -4.84 11.01 -9.95
C MET A 357 -3.73 10.92 -8.89
N ALA A 358 -3.04 12.03 -8.69
CA ALA A 358 -2.04 12.15 -7.62
C ALA A 358 -2.08 13.57 -7.05
N THR A 359 -1.95 13.69 -5.73
CA THR A 359 -1.74 14.98 -5.09
C THR A 359 -0.25 15.22 -4.89
N VAL A 360 0.17 16.47 -5.01
CA VAL A 360 1.55 16.89 -4.72
C VAL A 360 1.59 17.66 -3.41
N GLY A 361 0.49 18.30 -3.09
CA GLY A 361 0.34 19.12 -1.89
C GLY A 361 -0.98 19.85 -1.94
N ARG A 362 -1.20 20.74 -0.97
CA ARG A 362 -2.43 21.52 -0.87
C ARG A 362 -2.64 22.36 -2.12
N ASN A 363 -3.83 22.26 -2.71
CA ASN A 363 -4.23 22.93 -3.95
C ASN A 363 -3.38 22.51 -5.18
N LYS A 364 -2.59 21.46 -5.07
CA LYS A 364 -1.70 20.97 -6.11
C LYS A 364 -1.94 19.48 -6.32
N ALA A 365 -2.67 19.13 -7.35
CA ALA A 365 -2.91 17.76 -7.78
C ALA A 365 -2.98 17.68 -9.30
N VAL A 366 -2.92 16.47 -9.83
CA VAL A 366 -3.08 16.16 -11.25
C VAL A 366 -4.09 15.04 -11.39
N VAL A 367 -4.96 15.14 -12.41
CA VAL A 367 -6.06 14.20 -12.68
C VAL A 367 -6.16 13.93 -14.16
N ASP A 368 -6.18 12.64 -14.52
CA ASP A 368 -6.45 12.11 -15.84
C ASP A 368 -7.65 11.15 -15.76
N ILE A 369 -8.79 11.51 -16.37
CA ILE A 369 -9.99 10.67 -16.42
C ILE A 369 -10.43 10.55 -17.89
N GLY A 370 -10.13 9.43 -18.52
CA GLY A 370 -10.36 9.23 -19.95
C GLY A 370 -9.65 10.31 -20.79
N LYS A 371 -10.39 11.19 -21.45
CA LYS A 371 -9.85 12.31 -22.24
C LYS A 371 -9.74 13.62 -21.48
N ILE A 372 -10.30 13.69 -20.27
CA ILE A 372 -10.33 14.90 -19.43
C ILE A 372 -9.08 14.94 -18.58
N ARG A 373 -8.34 16.05 -18.66
CA ARG A 373 -7.08 16.29 -17.94
C ARG A 373 -7.12 17.67 -17.31
N PHE A 374 -6.88 17.73 -16.00
CA PHE A 374 -6.85 19.01 -15.30
C PHE A 374 -5.94 18.93 -14.06
N GLN A 375 -5.48 20.08 -13.58
CA GLN A 375 -4.49 20.20 -12.53
C GLN A 375 -4.82 21.35 -11.57
N GLY A 376 -4.08 21.42 -10.44
CA GLY A 376 -4.17 22.48 -9.45
C GLY A 376 -5.33 22.29 -8.48
N VAL A 377 -6.01 23.38 -8.15
CA VAL A 377 -7.01 23.43 -7.08
C VAL A 377 -8.21 22.50 -7.35
N PHE A 378 -8.77 22.53 -8.55
CA PHE A 378 -9.90 21.67 -8.92
C PHE A 378 -9.52 20.18 -8.91
N ALA A 379 -8.33 19.85 -9.40
CA ALA A 379 -7.80 18.48 -9.32
C ALA A 379 -7.65 18.03 -7.86
N TRP A 380 -7.19 18.92 -6.98
CA TRP A 380 -7.02 18.63 -5.57
C TRP A 380 -8.35 18.37 -4.86
N PHE A 381 -9.39 19.17 -5.10
CA PHE A 381 -10.73 18.90 -4.57
C PHE A 381 -11.33 17.61 -5.13
N THR A 382 -11.11 17.32 -6.41
CA THR A 382 -11.54 16.05 -7.02
C THR A 382 -10.85 14.86 -6.36
N TRP A 383 -9.54 14.96 -6.16
CA TRP A 383 -8.74 13.95 -5.45
C TRP A 383 -9.28 13.71 -4.03
N MET A 384 -9.52 14.78 -3.26
CA MET A 384 -10.09 14.69 -1.91
C MET A 384 -11.45 14.00 -1.92
N PHE A 385 -12.35 14.42 -2.80
CA PHE A 385 -13.71 13.87 -2.90
C PHE A 385 -13.68 12.37 -3.22
N VAL A 386 -12.91 11.96 -4.23
CA VAL A 386 -12.82 10.54 -4.64
C VAL A 386 -12.24 9.70 -3.50
N HIS A 387 -11.16 10.14 -2.86
CA HIS A 387 -10.54 9.39 -1.76
C HIS A 387 -11.45 9.31 -0.53
N LEU A 388 -12.16 10.40 -0.21
CA LEU A 388 -13.12 10.40 0.88
C LEU A 388 -14.30 9.45 0.61
N MET A 389 -14.82 9.44 -0.62
CA MET A 389 -15.95 8.56 -1.00
C MET A 389 -15.56 7.08 -0.99
N THR A 390 -14.33 6.76 -1.38
CA THR A 390 -13.82 5.38 -1.46
C THR A 390 -13.33 4.84 -0.11
N LEU A 391 -13.09 5.71 0.88
CA LEU A 391 -12.70 5.31 2.23
C LEU A 391 -13.77 4.42 2.88
N VAL A 392 -13.35 3.37 3.58
CA VAL A 392 -14.26 2.43 4.24
C VAL A 392 -14.75 3.00 5.58
N GLY A 393 -16.06 2.94 5.81
CA GLY A 393 -16.69 3.35 7.06
C GLY A 393 -17.07 4.82 7.14
N PHE A 394 -18.34 5.08 7.52
CA PHE A 394 -18.88 6.44 7.59
C PHE A 394 -18.17 7.32 8.63
N ARG A 395 -17.87 6.75 9.83
CA ARG A 395 -17.12 7.45 10.88
C ARG A 395 -15.75 7.93 10.37
N ASN A 396 -15.01 7.08 9.68
CA ASN A 396 -13.68 7.42 9.16
C ASN A 396 -13.75 8.51 8.10
N LYS A 397 -14.79 8.51 7.25
CA LYS A 397 -15.03 9.59 6.28
C LYS A 397 -15.21 10.95 6.96
N ILE A 398 -16.00 11.00 8.04
CA ILE A 398 -16.21 12.24 8.79
C ILE A 398 -14.91 12.70 9.45
N ILE A 399 -14.18 11.80 10.09
CA ILE A 399 -12.93 12.15 10.78
C ILE A 399 -11.90 12.68 9.77
N VAL A 400 -11.68 11.96 8.67
CA VAL A 400 -10.75 12.42 7.62
C VAL A 400 -11.19 13.74 7.02
N PHE A 401 -12.49 13.93 6.77
CA PHE A 401 -13.02 15.21 6.27
C PHE A 401 -12.76 16.36 7.24
N VAL A 402 -13.05 16.18 8.53
CA VAL A 402 -12.82 17.19 9.57
C VAL A 402 -11.33 17.50 9.72
N ASN A 403 -10.48 16.47 9.72
CA ASN A 403 -9.03 16.66 9.78
C ASN A 403 -8.49 17.43 8.57
N TRP A 404 -8.97 17.11 7.37
CA TRP A 404 -8.60 17.84 6.16
C TRP A 404 -9.11 19.28 6.19
N LEU A 405 -10.34 19.51 6.66
CA LEU A 405 -10.90 20.85 6.80
C LEU A 405 -10.10 21.69 7.80
N TRP A 406 -9.80 21.11 8.97
CA TRP A 406 -8.96 21.76 9.98
C TRP A 406 -7.57 22.07 9.46
N SER A 407 -6.88 21.08 8.89
CA SER A 407 -5.56 21.25 8.29
C SER A 407 -5.58 22.27 7.15
N TYR A 408 -6.70 22.40 6.42
CA TYR A 408 -6.83 23.40 5.35
C TYR A 408 -6.76 24.84 5.85
N PHE A 409 -7.22 25.15 7.03
CA PHE A 409 -7.18 26.51 7.59
C PHE A 409 -5.97 26.73 8.50
N SER A 410 -5.60 25.76 9.34
CA SER A 410 -4.59 25.92 10.38
C SER A 410 -3.18 25.53 9.93
N TYR A 411 -3.01 24.70 8.88
CA TYR A 411 -1.77 23.97 8.56
C TYR A 411 -1.25 23.07 9.70
N ASP A 412 -2.02 22.94 10.78
CA ASP A 412 -1.64 22.10 11.90
C ASP A 412 -1.78 20.61 11.56
N ARG A 413 -0.75 19.83 11.93
CA ARG A 413 -0.69 18.39 11.81
C ARG A 413 -0.59 17.81 13.21
N GLY A 414 -1.73 17.62 13.87
CA GLY A 414 -1.82 17.28 15.29
C GLY A 414 -1.22 15.92 15.70
N THR A 415 -0.80 15.07 14.75
CA THR A 415 -0.31 13.72 15.04
C THR A 415 1.22 13.58 15.02
N ARG A 416 1.94 14.68 15.25
CA ARG A 416 3.41 14.72 15.34
C ARG A 416 3.90 14.17 16.67
N LEU A 417 3.77 12.86 16.85
CA LEU A 417 4.10 12.19 18.10
C LEU A 417 5.16 11.10 17.87
N ILE A 418 6.21 11.10 18.65
CA ILE A 418 7.15 9.99 18.78
C ILE A 418 6.60 9.06 19.88
N ILE A 419 5.61 8.23 19.55
CA ILE A 419 4.98 7.33 20.51
C ILE A 419 5.96 6.24 20.96
N ARG A 420 6.78 5.77 20.01
CA ARG A 420 7.89 4.86 20.27
C ARG A 420 9.10 5.29 19.45
N THR A 421 10.27 5.12 20.02
CA THR A 421 11.52 5.35 19.29
C THR A 421 11.66 4.31 18.21
N PHE A 422 11.86 4.74 16.98
CA PHE A 422 12.25 3.84 15.90
C PHE A 422 13.73 3.48 16.07
N ALA A 423 14.04 2.21 16.22
CA ALA A 423 15.39 1.66 16.15
C ALA A 423 15.53 0.84 14.87
N LYS A 424 16.64 1.01 14.16
CA LYS A 424 16.93 0.27 12.92
C LYS A 424 17.09 -1.23 13.14
N ASP A 425 17.48 -1.61 14.35
CA ASP A 425 17.64 -3.02 14.75
C ASP A 425 16.26 -3.67 14.91
N ARG A 426 15.77 -4.27 13.84
CA ARG A 426 14.47 -4.94 13.76
C ARG A 426 14.50 -6.36 14.35
N SER A 427 15.46 -6.70 15.20
CA SER A 427 15.55 -8.02 15.85
C SER A 427 14.43 -8.26 16.88
N VAL A 428 13.61 -7.26 17.18
CA VAL A 428 12.42 -7.43 18.02
C VAL A 428 11.20 -7.67 17.10
N ASP A 429 10.99 -8.92 16.73
CA ASP A 429 9.70 -9.37 16.19
C ASP A 429 8.70 -9.33 17.35
N TYR A 430 7.75 -8.41 17.32
CA TYR A 430 6.70 -8.21 18.35
C TYR A 430 5.85 -9.47 18.65
N ARG A 431 6.16 -10.62 18.03
CA ARG A 431 5.50 -11.90 18.26
C ARG A 431 6.17 -12.76 19.33
N GLU A 432 7.38 -12.40 19.80
CA GLU A 432 8.09 -13.19 20.80
C GLU A 432 7.78 -12.79 22.25
N GLU A 433 7.00 -11.72 22.49
CA GLU A 433 6.61 -11.31 23.86
C GLU A 433 5.22 -11.76 24.31
N VAL A 434 4.66 -12.81 23.71
CA VAL A 434 3.57 -13.54 24.36
C VAL A 434 4.22 -14.69 25.15
N PRO A 435 4.31 -14.60 26.48
CA PRO A 435 4.84 -15.71 27.28
C PRO A 435 3.99 -16.95 27.02
N SER A 436 4.64 -18.04 26.67
CA SER A 436 4.03 -19.37 26.50
C SER A 436 3.63 -20.02 27.82
N GLU A 437 3.13 -19.26 28.78
CA GLU A 437 2.66 -19.79 30.07
C GLU A 437 1.33 -19.14 30.45
N VAL A 438 0.24 -19.70 29.95
CA VAL A 438 -1.00 -19.85 30.69
C VAL A 438 -1.50 -21.28 30.45
N HIS A 439 -1.23 -22.13 31.39
CA HIS A 439 -1.80 -23.47 31.55
C HIS A 439 -3.33 -23.48 31.69
#